data_1ce1c3ca10fe8a4f5a41e4372888103f
#
_entry.id   1ce1c3ca10fe8a4f5a41e4372888103f
#
_cell.length_a   1.000
_cell.length_b   1.000
_cell.length_c   1.000
_cell.angle_alpha   90.00
_cell.angle_beta   90.00
_cell.angle_gamma   90.00
#
_symmetry.space_group_name_H-M   'P 1'
#
loop_
_entity.id
_entity.type
_entity.pdbx_description
1 polymer ?
#
loop_
_entity_poly.entity_id
_entity_poly.type
_entity_poly.pdbx_seq_one_letter_code
_entity_poly.pdbx_strand_id
1 'polypeptide(L)'
;MKLFAEKGYDATSIEEITATVGVAKGTLYYHFSSKEEIFNFLVEEGIKLLQNSIDIKTSKYTNYIDKVKAIVLIEIKIVQKYENLITILLSQFYGKEARNQKCQMHVYEYIEKIEKIVKEGINKGEIKQGDSKAIASEIYGLICSTLVYKLRKQDTFDITKIYKEFERTVIEGLKTK
;
A
#
# COMPACT_ATOMS: atom_id res chain seq x y z
N MET A 1 12.19 1.32 -9.50
CA MET A 1 11.63 1.83 -8.22
C MET A 1 12.63 2.60 -7.38
N LYS A 2 13.83 2.06 -7.06
CA LYS A 2 14.80 2.72 -6.17
C LYS A 2 15.11 4.17 -6.58
N LEU A 3 15.43 4.42 -7.84
CA LEU A 3 15.72 5.77 -8.34
C LEU A 3 14.57 6.77 -8.11
N PHE A 4 13.33 6.35 -8.41
CA PHE A 4 12.16 7.20 -8.20
C PHE A 4 11.89 7.48 -6.71
N ALA A 5 12.20 6.53 -5.83
CA ALA A 5 12.03 6.72 -4.39
C ALA A 5 13.09 7.67 -3.79
N GLU A 6 14.33 7.59 -4.28
CA GLU A 6 15.47 8.37 -3.78
C GLU A 6 15.50 9.80 -4.34
N LYS A 7 15.22 9.95 -5.63
CA LYS A 7 15.36 11.24 -6.35
C LYS A 7 14.02 11.92 -6.66
N GLY A 8 12.91 11.20 -6.54
CA GLY A 8 11.61 11.63 -7.03
C GLY A 8 11.44 11.37 -8.54
N TYR A 9 10.21 11.54 -9.01
CA TYR A 9 9.88 11.32 -10.43
C TYR A 9 10.59 12.30 -11.35
N ASP A 10 10.54 13.60 -11.03
CA ASP A 10 11.01 14.66 -11.94
C ASP A 10 12.53 14.61 -12.13
N ALA A 11 13.30 14.39 -11.07
CA ALA A 11 14.75 14.34 -11.11
C ALA A 11 15.33 13.00 -11.63
N THR A 12 14.52 11.98 -11.88
CA THR A 12 14.96 10.70 -12.45
C THR A 12 14.94 10.76 -13.97
N SER A 13 16.08 10.45 -14.62
CA SER A 13 16.21 10.39 -16.09
C SER A 13 16.07 8.96 -16.63
N ILE A 14 15.74 8.85 -17.91
CA ILE A 14 15.72 7.54 -18.62
C ILE A 14 17.12 6.92 -18.69
N GLU A 15 18.14 7.74 -18.86
CA GLU A 15 19.54 7.32 -18.88
C GLU A 15 19.94 6.65 -17.56
N GLU A 16 19.55 7.23 -16.43
CA GLU A 16 19.81 6.64 -15.12
C GLU A 16 19.06 5.32 -14.92
N ILE A 17 17.80 5.25 -15.38
CA ILE A 17 17.01 4.02 -15.33
C ILE A 17 17.71 2.92 -16.13
N THR A 18 18.08 3.17 -17.38
CA THR A 18 18.72 2.19 -18.26
C THR A 18 20.08 1.74 -17.71
N ALA A 19 20.88 2.68 -17.20
CA ALA A 19 22.15 2.37 -16.55
C ALA A 19 21.97 1.47 -15.30
N THR A 20 20.94 1.76 -14.51
CA THR A 20 20.66 1.00 -13.27
C THR A 20 20.21 -0.44 -13.54
N VAL A 21 19.40 -0.66 -14.60
CA VAL A 21 18.89 -2.00 -14.94
C VAL A 21 19.78 -2.73 -15.94
N GLY A 22 20.82 -2.08 -16.48
CA GLY A 22 21.77 -2.70 -17.40
C GLY A 22 21.20 -2.99 -18.79
N VAL A 23 20.24 -2.19 -19.28
CA VAL A 23 19.66 -2.35 -20.63
C VAL A 23 19.93 -1.16 -21.52
N ALA A 24 19.95 -1.39 -22.84
CA ALA A 24 20.08 -0.31 -23.81
C ALA A 24 18.82 0.58 -23.82
N LYS A 25 19.00 1.89 -24.08
CA LYS A 25 17.91 2.85 -24.17
C LYS A 25 16.82 2.44 -25.17
N GLY A 26 17.25 1.89 -26.33
CA GLY A 26 16.32 1.37 -27.35
C GLY A 26 15.46 0.20 -26.84
N THR A 27 16.01 -0.67 -26.01
CA THR A 27 15.24 -1.78 -25.39
C THR A 27 14.17 -1.25 -24.47
N LEU A 28 14.48 -0.23 -23.67
CA LEU A 28 13.50 0.39 -22.78
C LEU A 28 12.35 1.04 -23.58
N TYR A 29 12.69 1.81 -24.64
CA TYR A 29 11.69 2.46 -25.50
C TYR A 29 10.90 1.50 -26.38
N TYR A 30 11.37 0.28 -26.59
CA TYR A 30 10.57 -0.78 -27.22
C TYR A 30 9.38 -1.20 -26.35
N HIS A 31 9.55 -1.17 -25.04
CA HIS A 31 8.51 -1.59 -24.09
C HIS A 31 7.69 -0.43 -23.52
N PHE A 32 8.26 0.77 -23.43
CA PHE A 32 7.64 1.93 -22.81
C PHE A 32 7.84 3.18 -23.65
N SER A 33 6.78 3.88 -23.96
CA SER A 33 6.83 5.10 -24.79
C SER A 33 7.38 6.32 -24.04
N SER A 34 7.33 6.32 -22.70
CA SER A 34 7.73 7.46 -21.87
C SER A 34 8.17 7.05 -20.45
N LYS A 35 8.85 7.98 -19.75
CA LYS A 35 9.17 7.86 -18.33
C LYS A 35 7.89 7.70 -17.48
N GLU A 36 6.83 8.40 -17.87
CA GLU A 36 5.54 8.31 -17.18
C GLU A 36 4.91 6.92 -17.30
N GLU A 37 5.00 6.29 -18.45
CA GLU A 37 4.51 4.92 -18.65
C GLU A 37 5.26 3.92 -17.78
N ILE A 38 6.59 4.03 -17.70
CA ILE A 38 7.40 3.20 -16.78
C ILE A 38 6.95 3.40 -15.33
N PHE A 39 6.77 4.64 -14.93
CA PHE A 39 6.34 4.98 -13.58
C PHE A 39 4.97 4.39 -13.24
N ASN A 40 3.98 4.61 -14.11
CA ASN A 40 2.62 4.10 -13.95
C ASN A 40 2.60 2.57 -13.91
N PHE A 41 3.37 1.91 -14.77
CA PHE A 41 3.53 0.45 -14.75
C PHE A 41 4.07 -0.05 -13.41
N LEU A 42 5.11 0.59 -12.88
CA LEU A 42 5.70 0.19 -11.59
C LEU A 42 4.72 0.38 -10.41
N VAL A 43 3.95 1.46 -10.42
CA VAL A 43 2.91 1.73 -9.42
C VAL A 43 1.80 0.68 -9.51
N GLU A 44 1.29 0.44 -10.70
CA GLU A 44 0.22 -0.53 -10.97
C GLU A 44 0.61 -1.96 -10.55
N GLU A 45 1.79 -2.43 -10.95
CA GLU A 45 2.29 -3.74 -10.56
C GLU A 45 2.50 -3.88 -9.04
N GLY A 46 2.95 -2.79 -8.39
CA GLY A 46 3.06 -2.76 -6.93
C GLY A 46 1.71 -2.88 -6.22
N ILE A 47 0.70 -2.17 -6.71
CA ILE A 47 -0.67 -2.26 -6.17
C ILE A 47 -1.29 -3.64 -6.43
N LYS A 48 -1.12 -4.19 -7.63
CA LYS A 48 -1.57 -5.56 -7.95
C LYS A 48 -0.95 -6.59 -7.01
N LEU A 49 0.35 -6.47 -6.73
CA LEU A 49 1.04 -7.36 -5.77
C LEU A 49 0.41 -7.28 -4.38
N LEU A 50 0.11 -6.06 -3.90
CA LEU A 50 -0.56 -5.84 -2.62
C LEU A 50 -1.95 -6.47 -2.59
N GLN A 51 -2.78 -6.17 -3.60
CA GLN A 51 -4.14 -6.68 -3.71
C GLN A 51 -4.18 -8.21 -3.77
N ASN A 52 -3.32 -8.83 -4.59
CA ASN A 52 -3.22 -10.29 -4.69
C ASN A 52 -2.78 -10.93 -3.36
N SER A 53 -1.84 -10.29 -2.67
CA SER A 53 -1.37 -10.78 -1.35
C SER A 53 -2.51 -10.78 -0.33
N ILE A 54 -3.36 -9.77 -0.34
CA ILE A 54 -4.55 -9.69 0.51
C ILE A 54 -5.54 -10.80 0.16
N ASP A 55 -5.89 -10.97 -1.12
CA ASP A 55 -6.83 -12.01 -1.55
C ASP A 55 -6.38 -13.41 -1.11
N ILE A 56 -5.12 -13.74 -1.37
CA ILE A 56 -4.54 -15.05 -0.99
C ILE A 56 -4.56 -15.25 0.53
N LYS A 57 -4.32 -14.21 1.32
CA LYS A 57 -4.25 -14.35 2.77
C LYS A 57 -5.62 -14.33 3.41
N THR A 58 -6.50 -13.41 3.01
CA THR A 58 -7.84 -13.30 3.61
C THR A 58 -8.75 -14.49 3.25
N SER A 59 -8.55 -15.11 2.07
CA SER A 59 -9.27 -16.34 1.71
C SER A 59 -9.04 -17.53 2.65
N LYS A 60 -7.97 -17.49 3.45
CA LYS A 60 -7.66 -18.55 4.43
C LYS A 60 -8.45 -18.46 5.72
N TYR A 61 -9.17 -17.36 5.92
CA TYR A 61 -9.93 -17.09 7.13
C TYR A 61 -11.42 -16.99 6.81
N THR A 62 -12.23 -17.56 7.67
CA THR A 62 -13.70 -17.42 7.64
C THR A 62 -14.15 -16.23 8.47
N ASN A 63 -13.51 -16.00 9.62
CA ASN A 63 -13.81 -14.89 10.53
C ASN A 63 -13.29 -13.55 9.99
N TYR A 64 -14.10 -12.50 10.04
CA TYR A 64 -13.76 -11.19 9.46
C TYR A 64 -12.75 -10.40 10.29
N ILE A 65 -12.71 -10.57 11.61
CA ILE A 65 -11.64 -9.99 12.44
C ILE A 65 -10.29 -10.56 12.04
N ASP A 66 -10.19 -11.87 11.79
CA ASP A 66 -8.95 -12.50 11.36
C ASP A 66 -8.54 -12.08 9.93
N LYS A 67 -9.52 -11.80 9.04
CA LYS A 67 -9.25 -11.19 7.74
C LYS A 67 -8.64 -9.79 7.89
N VAL A 68 -9.19 -8.94 8.77
CA VAL A 68 -8.64 -7.60 9.05
C VAL A 68 -7.23 -7.71 9.63
N LYS A 69 -6.99 -8.61 10.59
CA LYS A 69 -5.65 -8.89 11.12
C LYS A 69 -4.66 -9.29 10.03
N ALA A 70 -5.10 -10.13 9.10
CA ALA A 70 -4.27 -10.57 7.98
C ALA A 70 -3.92 -9.40 7.03
N ILE A 71 -4.87 -8.50 6.74
CA ILE A 71 -4.63 -7.28 5.95
C ILE A 71 -3.52 -6.45 6.59
N VAL A 72 -3.68 -6.10 7.85
CA VAL A 72 -2.70 -5.29 8.60
C VAL A 72 -1.31 -5.91 8.59
N LEU A 73 -1.22 -7.22 8.84
CA LEU A 73 0.05 -7.93 8.84
C LEU A 73 0.72 -7.91 7.45
N ILE A 74 -0.08 -8.01 6.37
CA ILE A 74 0.43 -7.93 5.00
C ILE A 74 0.94 -6.52 4.73
N GLU A 75 0.17 -5.49 5.06
CA GLU A 75 0.56 -4.10 4.85
C GLU A 75 1.90 -3.80 5.54
N ILE A 76 2.04 -4.16 6.82
CA ILE A 76 3.30 -4.00 7.56
C ILE A 76 4.47 -4.71 6.87
N LYS A 77 4.27 -5.95 6.41
CA LYS A 77 5.32 -6.72 5.72
C LYS A 77 5.68 -6.14 4.34
N ILE A 78 4.68 -5.70 3.58
CA ILE A 78 4.90 -5.09 2.25
C ILE A 78 5.68 -3.80 2.39
N VAL A 79 5.35 -3.00 3.37
CA VAL A 79 6.09 -1.79 3.67
C VAL A 79 7.56 -2.07 3.98
N GLN A 80 7.83 -3.04 4.83
CA GLN A 80 9.21 -3.40 5.14
C GLN A 80 9.97 -3.90 3.91
N LYS A 81 9.30 -4.69 3.07
CA LYS A 81 9.93 -5.32 1.90
C LYS A 81 10.04 -4.38 0.70
N TYR A 82 9.08 -3.48 0.52
CA TYR A 82 8.93 -2.64 -0.66
C TYR A 82 8.89 -1.14 -0.30
N GLU A 83 9.77 -0.72 0.61
CA GLU A 83 9.87 0.65 1.12
C GLU A 83 9.89 1.71 0.00
N ASN A 84 10.66 1.44 -1.06
CA ASN A 84 10.74 2.34 -2.21
C ASN A 84 9.39 2.52 -2.94
N LEU A 85 8.58 1.47 -3.06
CA LEU A 85 7.24 1.57 -3.65
C LEU A 85 6.33 2.44 -2.79
N ILE A 86 6.34 2.22 -1.50
CA ILE A 86 5.50 2.97 -0.56
C ILE A 86 5.90 4.45 -0.53
N THR A 87 7.20 4.75 -0.54
CA THR A 87 7.69 6.12 -0.65
C THR A 87 7.18 6.82 -1.92
N ILE A 88 7.19 6.11 -3.05
CA ILE A 88 6.64 6.62 -4.32
C ILE A 88 5.13 6.87 -4.18
N LEU A 89 4.36 5.90 -3.69
CA LEU A 89 2.91 6.04 -3.52
C LEU A 89 2.56 7.25 -2.65
N LEU A 90 3.22 7.39 -1.50
CA LEU A 90 3.01 8.51 -0.59
C LEU A 90 3.39 9.85 -1.23
N SER A 91 4.50 9.92 -1.97
CA SER A 91 4.94 11.15 -2.64
C SER A 91 3.97 11.63 -3.74
N GLN A 92 3.27 10.70 -4.37
CA GLN A 92 2.32 11.02 -5.45
C GLN A 92 0.89 11.27 -4.96
N PHE A 93 0.56 10.93 -3.73
CA PHE A 93 -0.83 10.98 -3.24
C PHE A 93 -1.42 12.40 -3.22
N TYR A 94 -0.62 13.43 -2.95
CA TYR A 94 -1.09 14.82 -2.80
C TYR A 94 -0.93 15.67 -4.06
N GLY A 95 -0.41 15.13 -5.16
CA GLY A 95 -0.24 15.89 -6.40
C GLY A 95 -1.55 16.05 -7.20
N LYS A 96 -1.57 17.01 -8.14
CA LYS A 96 -2.74 17.32 -8.98
C LYS A 96 -2.57 16.87 -10.44
N GLU A 97 -1.42 16.38 -10.83
CA GLU A 97 -1.15 15.91 -12.20
C GLU A 97 -1.90 14.61 -12.50
N ALA A 98 -2.09 14.29 -13.78
CA ALA A 98 -2.75 13.05 -14.22
C ALA A 98 -2.12 11.78 -13.62
N ARG A 99 -0.79 11.76 -13.51
CA ARG A 99 -0.01 10.71 -12.85
C ARG A 99 -0.43 10.50 -11.39
N ASN A 100 -0.62 11.61 -10.64
CA ASN A 100 -1.04 11.57 -9.26
C ASN A 100 -2.48 11.06 -9.13
N GLN A 101 -3.37 11.47 -10.04
CA GLN A 101 -4.76 11.01 -10.06
C GLN A 101 -4.85 9.49 -10.25
N LYS A 102 -4.03 8.91 -11.14
CA LYS A 102 -3.96 7.44 -11.29
C LYS A 102 -3.51 6.75 -10.02
N CYS A 103 -2.47 7.27 -9.36
CA CYS A 103 -2.01 6.74 -8.08
C CYS A 103 -3.09 6.82 -7.01
N GLN A 104 -3.80 7.95 -6.90
CA GLN A 104 -4.93 8.14 -5.98
C GLN A 104 -6.05 7.13 -6.26
N MET A 105 -6.41 6.92 -7.52
CA MET A 105 -7.44 5.95 -7.92
C MET A 105 -7.09 4.55 -7.41
N HIS A 106 -5.87 4.08 -7.62
CA HIS A 106 -5.44 2.78 -7.14
C HIS A 106 -5.44 2.65 -5.61
N VAL A 107 -5.12 3.73 -4.89
CA VAL A 107 -5.23 3.75 -3.42
C VAL A 107 -6.68 3.67 -2.99
N TYR A 108 -7.60 4.38 -3.65
CA TYR A 108 -9.04 4.28 -3.36
C TYR A 108 -9.59 2.88 -3.62
N GLU A 109 -9.27 2.25 -4.76
CA GLU A 109 -9.64 0.86 -5.06
C GLU A 109 -9.15 -0.11 -3.98
N TYR A 110 -7.97 0.15 -3.46
CA TYR A 110 -7.40 -0.63 -2.35
C TYR A 110 -8.19 -0.46 -1.06
N ILE A 111 -8.55 0.78 -0.69
CA ILE A 111 -9.37 1.07 0.50
C ILE A 111 -10.78 0.45 0.34
N GLU A 112 -11.39 0.52 -0.83
CA GLU A 112 -12.68 -0.13 -1.12
C GLU A 112 -12.63 -1.64 -0.93
N LYS A 113 -11.51 -2.26 -1.25
CA LYS A 113 -11.30 -3.69 -0.99
C LYS A 113 -11.30 -4.02 0.51
N ILE A 114 -10.66 -3.20 1.33
CA ILE A 114 -10.72 -3.31 2.80
C ILE A 114 -12.14 -3.07 3.28
N GLU A 115 -12.80 -2.02 2.78
CA GLU A 115 -14.19 -1.68 3.13
C GLU A 115 -15.14 -2.86 2.90
N LYS A 116 -15.03 -3.55 1.77
CA LYS A 116 -15.86 -4.72 1.47
C LYS A 116 -15.74 -5.79 2.56
N ILE A 117 -14.54 -6.09 3.02
CA ILE A 117 -14.30 -7.06 4.09
C ILE A 117 -14.90 -6.59 5.42
N VAL A 118 -14.70 -5.32 5.77
CA VAL A 118 -15.26 -4.73 6.99
C VAL A 118 -16.78 -4.74 6.96
N LYS A 119 -17.39 -4.31 5.85
CA LYS A 119 -18.86 -4.30 5.66
C LYS A 119 -19.48 -5.68 5.77
N GLU A 120 -18.86 -6.68 5.17
CA GLU A 120 -19.31 -8.07 5.30
C GLU A 120 -19.20 -8.57 6.75
N GLY A 121 -18.14 -8.20 7.46
CA GLY A 121 -17.97 -8.52 8.90
C GLY A 121 -19.01 -7.85 9.78
N ILE A 122 -19.39 -6.59 9.51
CA ILE A 122 -20.46 -5.87 10.18
C ILE A 122 -21.81 -6.58 9.93
N ASN A 123 -22.11 -6.92 8.68
CA ASN A 123 -23.35 -7.59 8.31
C ASN A 123 -23.50 -8.97 8.96
N LYS A 124 -22.40 -9.65 9.25
CA LYS A 124 -22.40 -10.94 9.96
C LYS A 124 -22.33 -10.82 11.48
N GLY A 125 -22.24 -9.61 12.01
CA GLY A 125 -22.12 -9.37 13.45
C GLY A 125 -20.77 -9.73 14.06
N GLU A 126 -19.74 -9.96 13.25
CA GLU A 126 -18.38 -10.25 13.71
C GLU A 126 -17.55 -8.98 13.96
N ILE A 127 -17.92 -7.88 13.30
CA ILE A 127 -17.37 -6.54 13.50
C ILE A 127 -18.48 -5.65 14.06
N LYS A 128 -18.15 -4.78 15.02
CA LYS A 128 -19.10 -3.81 15.59
C LYS A 128 -19.74 -2.94 14.51
N GLN A 129 -20.99 -2.56 14.74
CA GLN A 129 -21.71 -1.60 13.90
C GLN A 129 -20.91 -0.28 13.81
N GLY A 130 -20.80 0.24 12.59
CA GLY A 130 -20.07 1.46 12.29
C GLY A 130 -20.06 1.77 10.79
N ASP A 131 -19.47 2.88 10.42
CA ASP A 131 -19.23 3.23 9.03
C ASP A 131 -18.07 2.41 8.46
N SER A 132 -18.40 1.45 7.59
CA SER A 132 -17.39 0.55 6.98
C SER A 132 -16.30 1.29 6.21
N LYS A 133 -16.65 2.40 5.56
CA LYS A 133 -15.71 3.23 4.79
C LYS A 133 -14.77 4.00 5.71
N ALA A 134 -15.27 4.56 6.79
CA ALA A 134 -14.45 5.23 7.81
C ALA A 134 -13.47 4.22 8.43
N ILE A 135 -13.96 3.05 8.86
CA ILE A 135 -13.11 1.99 9.45
C ILE A 135 -12.02 1.53 8.48
N ALA A 136 -12.35 1.32 7.20
CA ALA A 136 -11.35 0.94 6.18
C ALA A 136 -10.29 2.03 5.97
N SER A 137 -10.72 3.29 5.94
CA SER A 137 -9.82 4.45 5.82
C SER A 137 -8.91 4.61 7.03
N GLU A 138 -9.42 4.34 8.25
CA GLU A 138 -8.62 4.35 9.48
C GLU A 138 -7.57 3.25 9.47
N ILE A 139 -7.92 2.02 9.07
CA ILE A 139 -6.98 0.89 8.94
C ILE A 139 -5.82 1.29 8.01
N TYR A 140 -6.13 1.77 6.81
CA TYR A 140 -5.14 2.22 5.84
C TYR A 140 -4.30 3.40 6.37
N GLY A 141 -4.94 4.40 6.95
CA GLY A 141 -4.30 5.63 7.43
C GLY A 141 -3.31 5.38 8.58
N LEU A 142 -3.64 4.50 9.51
CA LEU A 142 -2.74 4.13 10.61
C LEU A 142 -1.44 3.50 10.12
N ILE A 143 -1.54 2.64 9.13
CA ILE A 143 -0.37 2.00 8.54
C ILE A 143 0.46 3.03 7.78
N CYS A 144 -0.15 3.85 6.94
CA CYS A 144 0.55 4.91 6.23
C CYS A 144 1.27 5.88 7.17
N SER A 145 0.62 6.32 8.27
CA SER A 145 1.23 7.24 9.23
C SER A 145 2.41 6.61 9.98
N THR A 146 2.28 5.35 10.37
CA THR A 146 3.37 4.58 11.01
C THR A 146 4.60 4.49 10.10
N LEU A 147 4.36 4.33 8.79
CA LEU A 147 5.40 4.28 7.78
C LEU A 147 6.12 5.60 7.58
N VAL A 148 5.35 6.68 7.43
CA VAL A 148 5.91 8.02 7.30
C VAL A 148 6.81 8.35 8.49
N TYR A 149 6.37 8.00 9.70
CA TYR A 149 7.16 8.20 10.91
C TYR A 149 8.48 7.41 10.85
N LYS A 150 8.43 6.12 10.50
CA LYS A 150 9.61 5.27 10.37
C LYS A 150 10.60 5.79 9.34
N LEU A 151 10.14 6.12 8.12
CA LEU A 151 10.98 6.61 7.05
C LEU A 151 11.77 7.88 7.44
N ARG A 152 11.16 8.75 8.27
CA ARG A 152 11.82 9.96 8.74
C ARG A 152 12.85 9.74 9.86
N LYS A 153 12.63 8.76 10.72
CA LYS A 153 13.46 8.55 11.93
C LYS A 153 14.58 7.53 11.73
N GLN A 154 14.63 6.82 10.59
CA GLN A 154 15.58 5.73 10.33
C GLN A 154 15.58 4.66 11.45
N ASP A 155 14.46 4.52 12.13
CA ASP A 155 14.31 3.66 13.30
C ASP A 155 14.15 2.19 12.89
N THR A 156 14.56 1.28 13.74
CA THR A 156 14.39 -0.15 13.51
C THR A 156 12.90 -0.51 13.48
N PHE A 157 12.46 -1.11 12.39
CA PHE A 157 11.06 -1.46 12.18
C PHE A 157 10.77 -2.84 12.78
N ASP A 158 10.29 -2.85 14.00
CA ASP A 158 9.81 -4.09 14.63
C ASP A 158 8.35 -4.36 14.24
N ILE A 159 8.17 -5.26 13.26
CA ILE A 159 6.84 -5.69 12.79
C ILE A 159 6.00 -6.20 13.96
N THR A 160 6.59 -6.97 14.86
CA THR A 160 5.87 -7.61 15.96
C THR A 160 5.32 -6.57 16.92
N LYS A 161 6.11 -5.54 17.23
CA LYS A 161 5.69 -4.45 18.11
C LYS A 161 4.57 -3.63 17.47
N ILE A 162 4.72 -3.25 16.22
CA ILE A 162 3.69 -2.46 15.51
C ILE A 162 2.39 -3.25 15.39
N TYR A 163 2.47 -4.53 15.02
CA TYR A 163 1.29 -5.37 14.92
C TYR A 163 0.56 -5.55 16.26
N LYS A 164 1.30 -5.76 17.36
CA LYS A 164 0.72 -5.85 18.71
C LYS A 164 0.00 -4.58 19.14
N GLU A 165 0.59 -3.40 18.87
CA GLU A 165 -0.04 -2.13 19.19
C GLU A 165 -1.31 -1.92 18.35
N PHE A 166 -1.26 -2.25 17.05
CA PHE A 166 -2.44 -2.19 16.20
C PHE A 166 -3.54 -3.15 16.68
N GLU A 167 -3.19 -4.38 17.07
CA GLU A 167 -4.14 -5.34 17.62
C GLU A 167 -4.81 -4.77 18.86
N ARG A 168 -4.05 -4.22 19.80
CA ARG A 168 -4.55 -3.64 21.04
C ARG A 168 -5.42 -2.39 20.83
N THR A 169 -5.08 -1.52 19.90
CA THR A 169 -5.73 -0.21 19.75
C THR A 169 -6.89 -0.22 18.76
N VAL A 170 -6.81 -1.02 17.71
CA VAL A 170 -7.82 -1.04 16.63
C VAL A 170 -8.62 -2.34 16.65
N ILE A 171 -7.97 -3.50 16.59
CA ILE A 171 -8.68 -4.77 16.47
C ILE A 171 -9.60 -5.04 17.67
N GLU A 172 -9.12 -4.77 18.89
CA GLU A 172 -9.98 -4.93 20.08
C GLU A 172 -11.17 -3.97 20.06
N GLY A 173 -11.02 -2.79 19.46
CA GLY A 173 -12.12 -1.85 19.24
C GLY A 173 -13.18 -2.35 18.26
N LEU A 174 -12.81 -3.17 17.29
CA LEU A 174 -13.70 -3.70 16.25
C LEU A 174 -14.49 -4.95 16.67
N LYS A 175 -14.05 -5.67 17.71
CA LYS A 175 -14.72 -6.90 18.16
C LYS A 175 -16.10 -6.61 18.74
N THR A 176 -17.09 -7.41 18.36
CA THR A 176 -18.36 -7.49 19.09
C THR A 176 -18.13 -8.12 20.47
N LYS A 177 -18.91 -7.69 21.45
CA LYS A 177 -18.87 -8.28 22.82
C LYS A 177 -19.44 -9.67 22.81
#